data_8bbdef3fa0c745a31ee79d9f68503855
#
_entry.id   8bbdef3fa0c745a31ee79d9f68503855
#
_cell.length_a   1.000
_cell.length_b   1.000
_cell.length_c   1.000
_cell.angle_alpha   90.00
_cell.angle_beta   90.00
_cell.angle_gamma   90.00
#
_symmetry.space_group_name_H-M   'P 1'
#
loop_
_entity.id
_entity.type
_entity.pdbx_description
1 polymer ?
#
loop_
_entity_poly.entity_id
_entity_poly.type
_entity_poly.pdbx_seq_one_letter_code
_entity_poly.pdbx_strand_id
1 'polypeptide(L)'
;MIGTLNTLVDLVEAELTDGLGNRLTGEVDVARVARDHGTTEYHLRRMFSALAGMPLSEYVRRRRMTLAAADLVAGAPDLLEVAVRYGYGSTEAFGRAFRAVHGTAPADVRRSGGPLRTQPTLRFRLSVEGSTPMDVTISQMPELRLVGHAAKVPLIYAGVNPHIQSHIASLAPEDHVRLKELNDVDPRGILAVTDSPSPDAAEGTMITYLHGVAVTPTAAVPEELDSITVPAGSWAVFASSGPHPEALQQLWAATATDWFPSNPWRLRQGPSILRYLELTETYASCELWLPVER
;
A
#
# COMPACT_ATOMS: atom_id res chain seq x y z
N MET A 1 14.16 -5.25 4.73
CA MET A 1 13.11 -4.33 4.24
C MET A 1 13.66 -3.06 3.61
N ILE A 2 14.47 -2.22 4.29
CA ILE A 2 15.12 -1.04 3.64
C ILE A 2 15.92 -1.45 2.40
N GLY A 3 16.71 -2.54 2.50
CA GLY A 3 17.39 -3.12 1.34
C GLY A 3 16.42 -3.49 0.21
N THR A 4 15.30 -4.12 0.53
CA THR A 4 14.25 -4.50 -0.43
C THR A 4 13.66 -3.28 -1.15
N LEU A 5 13.36 -2.22 -0.41
CA LEU A 5 12.87 -0.97 -0.99
C LEU A 5 13.91 -0.31 -1.90
N ASN A 6 15.19 -0.33 -1.51
CA ASN A 6 16.25 0.18 -2.37
C ASN A 6 16.44 -0.70 -3.63
N THR A 7 16.38 -2.04 -3.49
CA THR A 7 16.37 -2.95 -4.65
C THR A 7 15.22 -2.65 -5.61
N LEU A 8 14.02 -2.39 -5.07
CA LEU A 8 12.87 -2.00 -5.87
C LEU A 8 13.12 -0.70 -6.63
N VAL A 9 13.66 0.33 -5.96
CA VAL A 9 14.02 1.61 -6.61
C VAL A 9 15.07 1.37 -7.69
N ASP A 10 16.12 0.59 -7.41
CA ASP A 10 17.18 0.31 -8.38
C ASP A 10 16.64 -0.40 -9.63
N LEU A 11 15.71 -1.35 -9.46
CA LEU A 11 15.04 -2.00 -10.60
C LEU A 11 14.17 -1.04 -11.40
N VAL A 12 13.43 -0.14 -10.73
CA VAL A 12 12.67 0.91 -11.42
C VAL A 12 13.59 1.81 -12.23
N GLU A 13 14.72 2.26 -11.65
CA GLU A 13 15.65 3.14 -12.35
C GLU A 13 16.35 2.43 -13.52
N ALA A 14 16.74 1.15 -13.35
CA ALA A 14 17.30 0.34 -14.41
C ALA A 14 16.33 0.19 -15.58
N GLU A 15 15.06 -0.18 -15.31
CA GLU A 15 14.02 -0.28 -16.33
C GLU A 15 13.81 1.03 -17.08
N LEU A 16 13.77 2.15 -16.35
CA LEU A 16 13.61 3.49 -16.93
C LEU A 16 14.81 3.92 -17.80
N THR A 17 16.00 3.39 -17.52
CA THR A 17 17.24 3.75 -18.21
C THR A 17 17.52 2.80 -19.39
N ASP A 18 17.36 1.48 -19.17
CA ASP A 18 17.64 0.46 -20.20
C ASP A 18 16.58 0.48 -21.32
N GLY A 19 15.37 0.89 -21.01
CA GLY A 19 14.27 1.10 -21.97
C GLY A 19 14.51 2.23 -22.99
N LEU A 20 15.61 2.98 -22.90
CA LEU A 20 15.94 4.07 -23.84
C LEU A 20 16.17 3.61 -25.29
N GLY A 21 16.30 2.31 -25.55
CA GLY A 21 16.44 1.73 -26.88
C GLY A 21 15.21 0.96 -27.38
N ASN A 22 14.26 0.65 -26.52
CA ASN A 22 13.05 -0.07 -26.86
C ASN A 22 11.88 0.43 -25.98
N ARG A 23 10.62 0.23 -26.41
CA ARG A 23 9.46 0.65 -25.62
C ARG A 23 9.61 0.22 -24.17
N LEU A 24 9.36 1.14 -23.20
CA LEU A 24 9.18 0.80 -21.80
C LEU A 24 7.90 -0.06 -21.67
N THR A 25 8.02 -1.36 -21.94
CA THR A 25 6.93 -2.33 -21.95
C THR A 25 6.90 -3.17 -20.66
N GLY A 26 7.94 -3.06 -19.83
CA GLY A 26 8.07 -3.78 -18.58
C GLY A 26 7.54 -2.97 -17.40
N GLU A 27 6.56 -3.50 -16.72
CA GLU A 27 6.24 -3.13 -15.37
C GLU A 27 7.23 -3.87 -14.47
N VAL A 28 7.93 -3.17 -13.56
CA VAL A 28 8.83 -3.81 -12.60
C VAL A 28 8.07 -4.93 -11.89
N ASP A 29 8.58 -6.14 -11.93
CA ASP A 29 7.97 -7.28 -11.24
C ASP A 29 8.14 -7.13 -9.72
N VAL A 30 7.26 -6.30 -9.15
CA VAL A 30 7.22 -6.03 -7.71
C VAL A 30 6.90 -7.30 -6.93
N ALA A 31 6.10 -8.20 -7.50
CA ALA A 31 5.76 -9.48 -6.88
C ALA A 31 7.01 -10.38 -6.74
N ARG A 32 7.88 -10.40 -7.76
CA ARG A 32 9.16 -11.11 -7.67
C ARG A 32 10.05 -10.52 -6.59
N VAL A 33 10.24 -9.19 -6.57
CA VAL A 33 11.03 -8.53 -5.51
C VAL A 33 10.51 -8.87 -4.13
N ALA A 34 9.19 -8.85 -3.96
CA ALA A 34 8.56 -9.18 -2.69
C ALA A 34 8.84 -10.64 -2.30
N ARG A 35 8.65 -11.61 -3.20
CA ARG A 35 8.95 -13.03 -2.94
C ARG A 35 10.40 -13.26 -2.58
N ASP A 36 11.34 -12.68 -3.33
CA ASP A 36 12.78 -12.83 -3.11
C ASP A 36 13.23 -12.32 -1.74
N HIS A 37 12.43 -11.43 -1.12
CA HIS A 37 12.71 -10.85 0.18
C HIS A 37 11.74 -11.29 1.29
N GLY A 38 10.98 -12.36 1.07
CA GLY A 38 10.11 -12.97 2.07
C GLY A 38 8.94 -12.09 2.51
N THR A 39 8.39 -11.27 1.60
CA THR A 39 7.23 -10.43 1.85
C THR A 39 6.19 -10.56 0.72
N THR A 40 5.04 -9.89 0.86
CA THR A 40 4.03 -9.80 -0.19
C THR A 40 4.16 -8.51 -0.99
N GLU A 41 3.69 -8.50 -2.23
CA GLU A 41 3.66 -7.28 -3.04
C GLU A 41 2.84 -6.18 -2.37
N TYR A 42 1.68 -6.53 -1.82
CA TYR A 42 0.83 -5.59 -1.07
C TYR A 42 1.61 -4.91 0.05
N HIS A 43 2.29 -5.71 0.86
CA HIS A 43 3.08 -5.18 1.97
C HIS A 43 4.21 -4.27 1.47
N LEU A 44 4.94 -4.71 0.44
CA LEU A 44 6.05 -3.94 -0.13
C LEU A 44 5.57 -2.58 -0.69
N ARG A 45 4.46 -2.56 -1.44
CA ARG A 45 3.87 -1.31 -1.97
C ARG A 45 3.40 -0.38 -0.84
N ARG A 46 2.74 -0.92 0.18
CA ARG A 46 2.29 -0.14 1.33
C ARG A 46 3.46 0.46 2.10
N MET A 47 4.51 -0.31 2.26
CA MET A 47 5.76 0.14 2.87
C MET A 47 6.42 1.26 2.10
N PHE A 48 6.52 1.07 0.77
CA PHE A 48 7.04 2.11 -0.10
C PHE A 48 6.26 3.41 0.08
N SER A 49 4.92 3.33 0.03
CA SER A 49 4.07 4.52 0.16
C SER A 49 4.21 5.21 1.50
N ALA A 50 4.25 4.43 2.59
CA ALA A 50 4.39 4.98 3.94
C ALA A 50 5.72 5.72 4.14
N LEU A 51 6.81 5.19 3.60
CA LEU A 51 8.15 5.77 3.75
C LEU A 51 8.48 6.83 2.71
N ALA A 52 7.98 6.69 1.48
CA ALA A 52 8.21 7.64 0.40
C ALA A 52 7.24 8.83 0.42
N GLY A 53 6.14 8.74 1.19
CA GLY A 53 5.06 9.73 1.18
C GLY A 53 4.28 9.78 -0.13
N MET A 54 4.44 8.76 -1.01
CA MET A 54 3.72 8.64 -2.28
C MET A 54 3.66 7.20 -2.75
N PRO A 55 2.63 6.79 -3.52
CA PRO A 55 2.57 5.48 -4.15
C PRO A 55 3.73 5.21 -5.10
N LEU A 56 4.11 3.93 -5.24
CA LEU A 56 5.16 3.51 -6.18
C LEU A 56 4.82 3.92 -7.63
N SER A 57 3.57 3.77 -8.04
CA SER A 57 3.08 4.18 -9.37
C SER A 57 3.29 5.68 -9.64
N GLU A 58 3.07 6.51 -8.62
CA GLU A 58 3.31 7.95 -8.70
C GLU A 58 4.81 8.27 -8.79
N TYR A 59 5.64 7.56 -8.02
CA TYR A 59 7.09 7.69 -8.13
C TYR A 59 7.57 7.35 -9.54
N VAL A 60 7.16 6.19 -10.09
CA VAL A 60 7.51 5.77 -11.45
C VAL A 60 7.05 6.81 -12.48
N ARG A 61 5.83 7.31 -12.36
CA ARG A 61 5.29 8.34 -13.25
C ARG A 61 6.13 9.62 -13.21
N ARG A 62 6.48 10.10 -12.03
CA ARG A 62 7.31 11.31 -11.87
C ARG A 62 8.72 11.11 -12.41
N ARG A 63 9.33 9.94 -12.20
CA ARG A 63 10.64 9.61 -12.74
C ARG A 63 10.62 9.56 -14.27
N ARG A 64 9.62 8.91 -14.89
CA ARG A 64 9.42 8.91 -16.34
C ARG A 64 9.34 10.34 -16.89
N MET A 65 8.56 11.21 -16.27
CA MET A 65 8.44 12.61 -16.72
C MET A 65 9.74 13.40 -16.53
N THR A 66 10.48 13.13 -15.46
CA THR A 66 11.81 13.75 -15.25
C THR A 66 12.80 13.40 -16.34
N LEU A 67 12.88 12.12 -16.72
CA LEU A 67 13.76 11.66 -17.80
C LEU A 67 13.29 12.16 -19.17
N ALA A 68 11.97 12.14 -19.42
CA ALA A 68 11.40 12.70 -20.65
C ALA A 68 11.69 14.21 -20.80
N ALA A 69 11.67 14.95 -19.70
CA ALA A 69 12.05 16.37 -19.71
C ALA A 69 13.51 16.57 -20.07
N ALA A 70 14.41 15.71 -19.58
CA ALA A 70 15.83 15.76 -19.96
C ALA A 70 16.03 15.51 -21.47
N ASP A 71 15.34 14.52 -22.05
CA ASP A 71 15.39 14.26 -23.49
C ASP A 71 14.86 15.45 -24.32
N LEU A 72 13.78 16.08 -23.88
CA LEU A 72 13.23 17.26 -24.55
C LEU A 72 14.21 18.44 -24.53
N VAL A 73 14.86 18.69 -23.38
CA VAL A 73 15.89 19.75 -23.26
C VAL A 73 17.13 19.41 -24.09
N ALA A 74 17.48 18.13 -24.19
CA ALA A 74 18.59 17.67 -25.04
C ALA A 74 18.30 17.77 -26.56
N GLY A 75 17.09 18.22 -26.94
CA GLY A 75 16.75 18.45 -28.33
C GLY A 75 16.13 17.25 -29.05
N ALA A 76 15.43 16.38 -28.35
CA ALA A 76 14.71 15.26 -28.97
C ALA A 76 13.89 15.72 -30.20
N PRO A 77 14.01 15.06 -31.35
CA PRO A 77 13.50 15.57 -32.61
C PRO A 77 11.98 15.53 -32.71
N ASP A 78 11.33 14.52 -32.12
CA ASP A 78 9.90 14.32 -32.21
C ASP A 78 9.25 14.08 -30.83
N LEU A 79 8.16 14.79 -30.58
CA LEU A 79 7.39 14.68 -29.35
C LEU A 79 6.67 13.32 -29.24
N LEU A 80 6.22 12.74 -30.35
CA LEU A 80 5.60 11.43 -30.39
C LEU A 80 6.61 10.33 -30.04
N GLU A 81 7.83 10.44 -30.56
CA GLU A 81 8.90 9.50 -30.23
C GLU A 81 9.21 9.50 -28.74
N VAL A 82 9.31 10.68 -28.11
CA VAL A 82 9.47 10.82 -26.66
C VAL A 82 8.28 10.20 -25.91
N ALA A 83 7.04 10.51 -26.34
CA ALA A 83 5.85 9.94 -25.70
C ALA A 83 5.86 8.41 -25.74
N VAL A 84 6.15 7.81 -26.90
CA VAL A 84 6.22 6.35 -27.07
C VAL A 84 7.35 5.74 -26.24
N ARG A 85 8.53 6.36 -26.23
CA ARG A 85 9.69 5.93 -25.43
C ARG A 85 9.34 5.81 -23.94
N TYR A 86 8.57 6.75 -23.40
CA TYR A 86 8.16 6.76 -22.00
C TYR A 86 6.80 6.09 -21.73
N GLY A 87 6.31 5.25 -22.68
CA GLY A 87 5.18 4.36 -22.48
C GLY A 87 3.80 5.01 -22.69
N TYR A 88 3.74 6.12 -23.43
CA TYR A 88 2.48 6.79 -23.76
C TYR A 88 2.05 6.48 -25.20
N GLY A 89 0.77 6.11 -25.38
CA GLY A 89 0.23 5.78 -26.70
C GLY A 89 -0.08 7.01 -27.58
N SER A 90 -0.05 8.23 -27.03
CA SER A 90 -0.27 9.47 -27.78
C SER A 90 0.42 10.67 -27.13
N THR A 91 0.65 11.70 -27.96
CA THR A 91 1.21 12.99 -27.52
C THR A 91 0.29 13.73 -26.56
N GLU A 92 -1.04 13.55 -26.68
CA GLU A 92 -2.03 14.16 -25.79
C GLU A 92 -1.98 13.53 -24.38
N ALA A 93 -1.93 12.20 -24.30
CA ALA A 93 -1.82 11.49 -23.02
C ALA A 93 -0.50 11.86 -22.32
N PHE A 94 0.60 11.83 -23.07
CA PHE A 94 1.92 12.29 -22.61
C PHE A 94 1.87 13.75 -22.13
N GLY A 95 1.30 14.65 -22.94
CA GLY A 95 1.19 16.07 -22.62
C GLY A 95 0.40 16.35 -21.34
N ARG A 96 -0.67 15.58 -21.07
CA ARG A 96 -1.41 15.69 -19.79
C ARG A 96 -0.57 15.24 -18.61
N ALA A 97 0.08 14.08 -18.71
CA ALA A 97 0.95 13.55 -17.65
C ALA A 97 2.14 14.47 -17.37
N PHE A 98 2.78 14.98 -18.42
CA PHE A 98 3.90 15.89 -18.34
C PHE A 98 3.52 17.20 -17.64
N ARG A 99 2.39 17.79 -18.05
CA ARG A 99 1.87 19.03 -17.45
C ARG A 99 1.48 18.83 -15.96
N ALA A 100 0.93 17.67 -15.62
CA ALA A 100 0.61 17.34 -14.22
C ALA A 100 1.84 17.29 -13.31
N VAL A 101 3.02 16.89 -13.84
CA VAL A 101 4.27 16.84 -13.08
C VAL A 101 5.02 18.16 -13.11
N HIS A 102 5.22 18.74 -14.30
CA HIS A 102 6.09 19.90 -14.48
C HIS A 102 5.38 21.25 -14.44
N GLY A 103 4.04 21.26 -14.56
CA GLY A 103 3.24 22.50 -14.65
C GLY A 103 3.32 23.21 -15.99
N THR A 104 4.09 22.69 -16.96
CA THR A 104 4.29 23.28 -18.28
C THR A 104 4.12 22.24 -19.39
N ALA A 105 3.90 22.66 -20.64
CA ALA A 105 3.72 21.73 -21.75
C ALA A 105 5.08 21.22 -22.29
N PRO A 106 5.13 19.95 -22.80
CA PRO A 106 6.36 19.39 -23.38
C PRO A 106 6.96 20.23 -24.50
N ALA A 107 6.10 20.80 -25.37
CA ALA A 107 6.53 21.65 -26.48
C ALA A 107 7.20 22.94 -26.00
N ASP A 108 6.76 23.51 -24.89
CA ASP A 108 7.36 24.71 -24.31
C ASP A 108 8.73 24.39 -23.71
N VAL A 109 8.86 23.25 -23.00
CA VAL A 109 10.15 22.78 -22.47
C VAL A 109 11.14 22.54 -23.60
N ARG A 110 10.72 21.88 -24.69
CA ARG A 110 11.58 21.66 -25.86
C ARG A 110 12.10 22.98 -26.49
N ARG A 111 11.27 24.01 -26.47
CA ARG A 111 11.62 25.32 -27.08
C ARG A 111 12.46 26.19 -26.15
N SER A 112 12.23 26.20 -24.85
CA SER A 112 12.80 27.17 -23.91
C SER A 112 13.51 26.58 -22.71
N GLY A 113 13.55 25.25 -22.57
CA GLY A 113 14.14 24.58 -21.39
C GLY A 113 13.33 24.64 -20.10
N GLY A 114 12.27 25.46 -20.04
CA GLY A 114 11.27 25.60 -18.98
C GLY A 114 11.76 26.01 -17.61
N PRO A 115 10.89 26.16 -16.59
CA PRO A 115 11.14 25.59 -15.28
C PRO A 115 10.64 24.15 -15.21
N LEU A 116 11.41 23.24 -14.59
CA LEU A 116 11.09 21.83 -14.46
C LEU A 116 10.98 21.43 -12.98
N ARG A 117 9.94 20.66 -12.66
CA ARG A 117 9.86 19.94 -11.38
C ARG A 117 10.40 18.53 -11.59
N THR A 118 11.54 18.21 -11.01
CA THR A 118 12.18 16.90 -11.19
C THR A 118 11.98 16.05 -9.95
N GLN A 119 11.75 14.75 -10.13
CA GLN A 119 11.73 13.76 -9.08
C GLN A 119 13.14 13.15 -8.99
N PRO A 120 13.90 13.37 -7.90
CA PRO A 120 15.18 12.68 -7.71
C PRO A 120 14.96 11.19 -7.47
N THR A 121 15.98 10.39 -7.70
CA THR A 121 16.00 8.98 -7.32
C THR A 121 15.89 8.85 -5.81
N LEU A 122 14.92 8.07 -5.36
CA LEU A 122 14.72 7.81 -3.94
C LEU A 122 15.82 6.88 -3.40
N ARG A 123 16.21 7.12 -2.17
CA ARG A 123 17.04 6.22 -1.36
C ARG A 123 16.49 6.15 0.05
N PHE A 124 16.11 4.95 0.47
CA PHE A 124 15.69 4.70 1.83
C PHE A 124 16.92 4.50 2.70
N ARG A 125 17.02 5.26 3.77
CA ARG A 125 18.09 5.17 4.77
C ARG A 125 17.44 5.03 6.14
N LEU A 126 17.97 4.11 6.94
CA LEU A 126 17.57 4.01 8.32
C LEU A 126 18.49 4.94 9.12
N SER A 127 17.93 5.96 9.75
CA SER A 127 18.61 6.71 10.82
C SER A 127 18.09 6.12 12.13
N VAL A 128 18.99 5.50 12.90
CA VAL A 128 18.62 4.95 14.21
C VAL A 128 18.96 6.01 15.25
N GLU A 129 17.97 6.78 15.64
CA GLU A 129 18.06 7.64 16.82
C GLU A 129 17.18 6.99 17.90
N GLY A 130 17.81 6.31 18.85
CA GLY A 130 17.23 5.72 20.07
C GLY A 130 15.88 5.02 19.81
N SER A 131 15.90 3.75 19.45
CA SER A 131 14.68 3.00 19.13
C SER A 131 13.74 2.97 20.33
N THR A 132 12.56 3.57 20.17
CA THR A 132 11.45 3.30 21.08
C THR A 132 11.07 1.83 20.92
N PRO A 133 11.01 1.03 22.00
CA PRO A 133 10.55 -0.35 21.91
C PRO A 133 9.17 -0.40 21.26
N MET A 134 9.00 -1.34 20.35
CA MET A 134 7.68 -1.58 19.73
C MET A 134 6.95 -2.65 20.55
N ASP A 135 5.74 -2.34 20.98
CA ASP A 135 4.89 -3.31 21.66
C ASP A 135 4.32 -4.29 20.64
N VAL A 136 4.87 -5.50 20.64
CA VAL A 136 4.45 -6.58 19.74
C VAL A 136 4.18 -7.84 20.52
N THR A 137 3.03 -8.44 20.28
CA THR A 137 2.65 -9.74 20.85
C THR A 137 2.52 -10.76 19.74
N ILE A 138 3.13 -11.93 19.90
CA ILE A 138 2.85 -13.08 19.01
C ILE A 138 1.71 -13.88 19.62
N SER A 139 0.59 -13.91 18.91
CA SER A 139 -0.61 -14.65 19.30
C SER A 139 -0.80 -15.88 18.41
N GLN A 140 -1.11 -17.02 19.01
CA GLN A 140 -1.57 -18.20 18.29
C GLN A 140 -3.09 -18.15 18.21
N MET A 141 -3.62 -18.09 17.00
CA MET A 141 -5.06 -18.08 16.80
C MET A 141 -5.52 -19.43 16.22
N PRO A 142 -6.62 -19.99 16.73
CA PRO A 142 -7.29 -21.10 16.07
C PRO A 142 -7.86 -20.66 14.72
N GLU A 143 -8.35 -21.61 13.93
CA GLU A 143 -9.18 -21.28 12.79
C GLU A 143 -10.40 -20.47 13.24
N LEU A 144 -10.70 -19.42 12.50
CA LEU A 144 -11.84 -18.55 12.74
C LEU A 144 -12.44 -18.04 11.43
N ARG A 145 -13.59 -17.42 11.50
CA ARG A 145 -14.21 -16.69 10.41
C ARG A 145 -14.30 -15.21 10.75
N LEU A 146 -13.96 -14.37 9.77
CA LEU A 146 -14.22 -12.94 9.83
C LEU A 146 -15.51 -12.70 9.08
N VAL A 147 -16.53 -12.18 9.75
CA VAL A 147 -17.87 -12.00 9.19
C VAL A 147 -18.31 -10.55 9.30
N GLY A 148 -19.01 -10.05 8.29
CA GLY A 148 -19.43 -8.66 8.27
C GLY A 148 -19.92 -8.18 6.91
N HIS A 149 -19.90 -6.88 6.73
CA HIS A 149 -20.27 -6.25 5.47
C HIS A 149 -19.02 -6.00 4.63
N ALA A 150 -18.92 -6.68 3.50
CA ALA A 150 -17.80 -6.53 2.58
C ALA A 150 -18.10 -5.47 1.50
N ALA A 151 -17.04 -4.81 1.06
CA ALA A 151 -17.07 -3.94 -0.10
C ALA A 151 -15.83 -4.16 -0.97
N LYS A 152 -16.01 -4.05 -2.29
CA LYS A 152 -14.89 -3.93 -3.21
C LYS A 152 -14.49 -2.46 -3.28
N VAL A 153 -13.27 -2.17 -2.86
CA VAL A 153 -12.75 -0.80 -2.82
C VAL A 153 -11.40 -0.74 -3.54
N PRO A 154 -11.06 0.39 -4.16
CA PRO A 154 -9.73 0.54 -4.75
C PRO A 154 -8.67 0.58 -3.64
N LEU A 155 -7.57 -0.10 -3.88
CA LEU A 155 -6.41 -0.06 -3.01
C LEU A 155 -5.78 1.33 -3.03
N ILE A 156 -5.64 1.95 -1.86
CA ILE A 156 -4.99 3.25 -1.68
C ILE A 156 -3.87 3.08 -0.65
N TYR A 157 -2.64 3.41 -1.06
CA TYR A 157 -1.46 3.21 -0.22
C TYR A 157 -1.16 4.38 0.71
N ALA A 158 -1.62 5.58 0.41
CA ALA A 158 -1.37 6.77 1.21
C ALA A 158 -2.66 7.45 1.65
N GLY A 159 -2.73 7.86 2.91
CA GLY A 159 -3.88 8.55 3.48
C GLY A 159 -5.05 7.62 3.84
N VAL A 160 -6.18 8.24 4.11
CA VAL A 160 -7.42 7.54 4.44
C VAL A 160 -8.14 7.17 3.15
N ASN A 161 -8.63 5.93 3.05
CA ASN A 161 -9.38 5.49 1.89
C ASN A 161 -10.83 6.00 1.94
N PRO A 162 -11.25 6.95 1.07
CA PRO A 162 -12.59 7.53 1.12
C PRO A 162 -13.69 6.53 0.77
N HIS A 163 -13.37 5.48 0.00
CA HIS A 163 -14.33 4.43 -0.35
C HIS A 163 -14.65 3.55 0.86
N ILE A 164 -13.64 3.26 1.70
CA ILE A 164 -13.85 2.57 2.98
C ILE A 164 -14.70 3.43 3.91
N GLN A 165 -14.41 4.72 4.02
CA GLN A 165 -15.22 5.63 4.84
C GLN A 165 -16.67 5.69 4.35
N SER A 166 -16.89 5.81 3.05
CA SER A 166 -18.24 5.81 2.47
C SER A 166 -18.98 4.51 2.72
N HIS A 167 -18.29 3.37 2.64
CA HIS A 167 -18.86 2.06 2.96
C HIS A 167 -19.30 1.99 4.42
N ILE A 168 -18.42 2.35 5.37
CA ILE A 168 -18.76 2.35 6.80
C ILE A 168 -19.93 3.30 7.08
N ALA A 169 -19.93 4.50 6.49
CA ALA A 169 -21.00 5.48 6.66
C ALA A 169 -22.35 5.04 6.08
N SER A 170 -22.37 4.06 5.18
CA SER A 170 -23.60 3.50 4.61
C SER A 170 -24.25 2.43 5.49
N LEU A 171 -23.51 1.90 6.49
CA LEU A 171 -24.03 0.90 7.42
C LEU A 171 -24.93 1.55 8.47
N ALA A 172 -26.04 0.89 8.79
CA ALA A 172 -26.92 1.37 9.84
C ALA A 172 -26.29 1.19 11.25
N PRO A 173 -26.58 2.04 12.23
CA PRO A 173 -26.08 1.86 13.59
C PRO A 173 -26.41 0.48 14.19
N GLU A 174 -27.54 -0.07 13.81
CA GLU A 174 -28.02 -1.39 14.23
C GLU A 174 -27.11 -2.52 13.73
N ASP A 175 -26.49 -2.36 12.55
CA ASP A 175 -25.56 -3.35 11.99
C ASP A 175 -24.31 -3.47 12.87
N HIS A 176 -23.80 -2.37 13.38
CA HIS A 176 -22.67 -2.39 14.31
C HIS A 176 -22.99 -3.09 15.63
N VAL A 177 -24.23 -2.96 16.14
CA VAL A 177 -24.69 -3.66 17.35
C VAL A 177 -24.77 -5.16 17.07
N ARG A 178 -25.45 -5.55 15.99
CA ARG A 178 -25.61 -6.96 15.58
C ARG A 178 -24.26 -7.64 15.35
N LEU A 179 -23.32 -6.97 14.68
CA LEU A 179 -21.98 -7.50 14.50
C LEU A 179 -21.28 -7.75 15.84
N LYS A 180 -21.34 -6.81 16.78
CA LYS A 180 -20.73 -6.99 18.11
C LYS A 180 -21.34 -8.15 18.89
N GLU A 181 -22.63 -8.41 18.74
CA GLU A 181 -23.33 -9.55 19.37
C GLU A 181 -22.87 -10.90 18.80
N LEU A 182 -22.50 -10.94 17.51
CA LEU A 182 -21.97 -12.15 16.87
C LEU A 182 -20.54 -12.48 17.32
N ASN A 183 -19.77 -11.50 17.79
CA ASN A 183 -18.36 -11.66 18.09
C ASN A 183 -18.12 -12.59 19.29
N ASP A 184 -17.79 -13.84 19.05
CA ASP A 184 -17.62 -14.88 20.07
C ASP A 184 -16.17 -15.29 20.35
N VAL A 185 -15.20 -14.83 19.51
CA VAL A 185 -13.77 -15.13 19.62
C VAL A 185 -12.91 -13.86 19.45
N ASP A 186 -11.66 -13.87 19.93
CA ASP A 186 -10.71 -12.79 19.67
C ASP A 186 -10.23 -12.79 18.21
N PRO A 187 -9.91 -11.56 17.70
CA PRO A 187 -9.96 -10.24 18.36
C PRO A 187 -11.39 -9.72 18.56
N ARG A 188 -11.66 -9.17 19.76
CA ARG A 188 -12.99 -8.64 20.11
C ARG A 188 -13.21 -7.25 19.51
N GLY A 189 -14.48 -6.97 19.18
CA GLY A 189 -14.93 -5.68 18.67
C GLY A 189 -15.00 -5.62 17.16
N ILE A 190 -15.29 -4.43 16.64
CA ILE A 190 -15.36 -4.20 15.19
C ILE A 190 -13.94 -4.17 14.61
N LEU A 191 -13.77 -4.87 13.53
CA LEU A 191 -12.51 -5.06 12.81
C LEU A 191 -12.60 -4.45 11.41
N ALA A 192 -11.56 -3.75 11.03
CA ALA A 192 -11.32 -3.35 9.64
C ALA A 192 -10.39 -4.39 9.01
N VAL A 193 -10.95 -5.25 8.19
CA VAL A 193 -10.21 -6.35 7.56
C VAL A 193 -9.91 -5.98 6.11
N THR A 194 -8.67 -6.15 5.72
CA THR A 194 -8.27 -6.05 4.32
C THR A 194 -7.75 -7.40 3.88
N ASP A 195 -8.50 -8.06 3.00
CA ASP A 195 -8.06 -9.31 2.40
C ASP A 195 -6.89 -9.07 1.45
N SER A 196 -5.97 -10.01 1.42
CA SER A 196 -4.75 -9.90 0.61
C SER A 196 -5.12 -9.68 -0.86
N PRO A 197 -4.68 -8.58 -1.46
CA PRO A 197 -4.88 -8.38 -2.89
C PRO A 197 -4.11 -9.45 -3.66
N SER A 198 -4.47 -9.63 -4.93
CA SER A 198 -3.67 -10.51 -5.81
C SER A 198 -2.20 -10.05 -5.83
N PRO A 199 -1.26 -10.94 -6.16
CA PRO A 199 0.16 -10.59 -6.26
C PRO A 199 0.44 -9.39 -7.18
N ASP A 200 -0.44 -9.14 -8.14
CA ASP A 200 -0.33 -8.06 -9.13
C ASP A 200 -1.09 -6.79 -8.73
N ALA A 201 -1.53 -6.69 -7.47
CA ALA A 201 -2.30 -5.54 -7.02
C ALA A 201 -1.48 -4.25 -7.11
N ALA A 202 -1.92 -3.33 -7.97
CA ALA A 202 -1.39 -1.98 -8.08
C ALA A 202 -2.30 -0.99 -7.36
N GLU A 203 -1.84 0.25 -7.20
CA GLU A 203 -2.70 1.35 -6.74
C GLU A 203 -3.97 1.40 -7.60
N GLY A 204 -5.13 1.45 -6.96
CA GLY A 204 -6.43 1.40 -7.64
C GLY A 204 -6.97 0.00 -7.91
N THR A 205 -6.19 -1.07 -7.70
CA THR A 205 -6.72 -2.44 -7.79
C THR A 205 -7.84 -2.65 -6.77
N MET A 206 -8.92 -3.29 -7.22
CA MET A 206 -10.05 -3.59 -6.35
C MET A 206 -9.68 -4.70 -5.36
N ILE A 207 -9.78 -4.39 -4.08
CA ILE A 207 -9.56 -5.30 -2.95
C ILE A 207 -10.86 -5.54 -2.20
N THR A 208 -10.91 -6.59 -1.39
CA THR A 208 -12.01 -6.79 -0.46
C THR A 208 -11.70 -6.13 0.87
N TYR A 209 -12.49 -5.15 1.24
CA TYR A 209 -12.56 -4.63 2.60
C TYR A 209 -13.77 -5.25 3.30
N LEU A 210 -13.62 -5.72 4.54
CA LEU A 210 -14.70 -6.23 5.36
C LEU A 210 -14.74 -5.44 6.67
N HIS A 211 -15.90 -4.83 6.94
CA HIS A 211 -16.22 -4.23 8.22
C HIS A 211 -16.99 -5.27 9.04
N GLY A 212 -16.34 -5.87 10.02
CA GLY A 212 -16.91 -7.05 10.64
C GLY A 212 -16.32 -7.42 11.99
N VAL A 213 -16.50 -8.67 12.36
CA VAL A 213 -16.07 -9.26 13.63
C VAL A 213 -15.51 -10.66 13.42
N ALA A 214 -14.78 -11.16 14.41
CA ALA A 214 -14.30 -12.54 14.45
C ALA A 214 -15.31 -13.45 15.11
N VAL A 215 -15.55 -14.62 14.51
CA VAL A 215 -16.41 -15.67 15.05
C VAL A 215 -15.75 -17.04 14.93
N THR A 216 -16.18 -17.98 15.78
CA THR A 216 -15.76 -19.38 15.67
C THR A 216 -16.20 -19.99 14.32
N PRO A 217 -15.51 -21.02 13.79
CA PRO A 217 -15.86 -21.63 12.50
C PRO A 217 -17.29 -22.16 12.43
N THR A 218 -17.84 -22.59 13.56
CA THR A 218 -19.18 -23.18 13.68
C THR A 218 -20.27 -22.19 14.06
N ALA A 219 -19.94 -20.92 14.26
CA ALA A 219 -20.92 -19.89 14.62
C ALA A 219 -22.02 -19.78 13.55
N ALA A 220 -23.26 -19.68 14.00
CA ALA A 220 -24.38 -19.38 13.11
C ALA A 220 -24.26 -17.90 12.67
N VAL A 221 -24.15 -17.69 11.37
CA VAL A 221 -24.00 -16.37 10.79
C VAL A 221 -25.17 -16.12 9.84
N PRO A 222 -25.80 -14.94 9.90
CA PRO A 222 -26.83 -14.54 8.96
C PRO A 222 -26.34 -14.62 7.50
N GLU A 223 -27.20 -15.06 6.58
CA GLU A 223 -26.85 -15.28 5.17
C GLU A 223 -26.49 -13.98 4.44
N GLU A 224 -26.99 -12.84 4.94
CA GLU A 224 -26.70 -11.52 4.38
C GLU A 224 -25.28 -10.99 4.67
N LEU A 225 -24.52 -11.65 5.56
CA LEU A 225 -23.15 -11.25 5.90
C LEU A 225 -22.11 -12.02 5.08
N ASP A 226 -21.13 -11.31 4.62
CA ASP A 226 -19.94 -11.88 3.98
C ASP A 226 -19.04 -12.58 5.00
N SER A 227 -18.26 -13.54 4.54
CA SER A 227 -17.38 -14.34 5.40
C SER A 227 -16.04 -14.63 4.74
N ILE A 228 -14.96 -14.45 5.52
CA ILE A 228 -13.59 -14.83 5.16
C ILE A 228 -13.12 -15.87 6.18
N THR A 229 -12.76 -17.06 5.71
CA THR A 229 -12.16 -18.10 6.56
C THR A 229 -10.68 -17.81 6.76
N VAL A 230 -10.24 -17.81 8.01
CA VAL A 230 -8.86 -17.57 8.41
C VAL A 230 -8.33 -18.84 9.06
N PRO A 231 -7.33 -19.51 8.44
CA PRO A 231 -6.76 -20.72 9.02
C PRO A 231 -6.01 -20.45 10.32
N ALA A 232 -5.93 -21.46 11.18
CA ALA A 232 -5.15 -21.40 12.39
C ALA A 232 -3.69 -21.02 12.10
N GLY A 233 -3.09 -20.25 12.99
CA GLY A 233 -1.70 -19.84 12.82
C GLY A 233 -1.24 -18.71 13.74
N SER A 234 0.01 -18.30 13.54
CA SER A 234 0.62 -17.23 14.32
C SER A 234 0.27 -15.86 13.76
N TRP A 235 0.10 -14.92 14.64
CA TRP A 235 -0.17 -13.51 14.33
C TRP A 235 0.75 -12.60 15.13
N ALA A 236 1.36 -11.63 14.46
CA ALA A 236 2.03 -10.53 15.11
C ALA A 236 1.03 -9.39 15.31
N VAL A 237 0.84 -9.01 16.57
CA VAL A 237 -0.09 -7.96 17.00
C VAL A 237 0.71 -6.77 17.44
N PHE A 238 0.59 -5.68 16.72
CA PHE A 238 1.29 -4.44 16.94
C PHE A 238 0.33 -3.41 17.52
N ALA A 239 0.63 -2.91 18.72
CA ALA A 239 -0.14 -1.86 19.34
C ALA A 239 0.43 -0.48 19.01
N SER A 240 -0.44 0.49 18.78
CA SER A 240 -0.07 1.90 18.59
C SER A 240 -1.16 2.83 19.08
N SER A 241 -0.74 4.01 19.53
CA SER A 241 -1.64 5.09 19.89
C SER A 241 -1.01 6.45 19.55
N GLY A 242 -1.84 7.41 19.12
CA GLY A 242 -1.36 8.73 18.77
C GLY A 242 -2.25 9.48 17.77
N PRO A 243 -1.72 10.55 17.15
CA PRO A 243 -2.47 11.33 16.16
C PRO A 243 -2.98 10.45 15.00
N HIS A 244 -4.25 10.64 14.63
CA HIS A 244 -4.87 9.94 13.51
C HIS A 244 -4.90 10.84 12.26
N PRO A 245 -4.48 10.33 11.05
CA PRO A 245 -4.11 8.95 10.70
C PRO A 245 -2.61 8.61 10.87
N GLU A 246 -1.77 9.55 11.31
CA GLU A 246 -0.30 9.47 11.31
C GLU A 246 0.22 8.28 12.13
N ALA A 247 -0.36 8.03 13.32
CA ALA A 247 0.06 6.92 14.19
C ALA A 247 -0.07 5.55 13.49
N LEU A 248 -1.16 5.35 12.72
CA LEU A 248 -1.35 4.13 11.95
C LEU A 248 -0.36 4.01 10.78
N GLN A 249 -0.05 5.11 10.11
CA GLN A 249 0.93 5.13 9.03
C GLN A 249 2.34 4.81 9.56
N GLN A 250 2.71 5.41 10.70
CA GLN A 250 3.98 5.12 11.38
C GLN A 250 4.04 3.66 11.85
N LEU A 251 2.94 3.11 12.37
CA LEU A 251 2.87 1.71 12.76
C LEU A 251 3.17 0.79 11.58
N TRP A 252 2.55 1.01 10.42
CA TRP A 252 2.84 0.25 9.22
C TRP A 252 4.30 0.38 8.79
N ALA A 253 4.85 1.59 8.83
CA ALA A 253 6.26 1.82 8.52
C ALA A 253 7.17 1.04 9.46
N ALA A 254 6.95 1.14 10.77
CA ALA A 254 7.76 0.51 11.79
C ALA A 254 7.73 -1.03 11.73
N THR A 255 6.60 -1.66 11.35
CA THR A 255 6.58 -3.12 11.15
C THR A 255 7.65 -3.57 10.17
N ALA A 256 7.89 -2.81 9.15
CA ALA A 256 8.79 -3.16 8.06
C ALA A 256 10.22 -2.66 8.25
N THR A 257 10.41 -1.48 8.81
CA THR A 257 11.75 -0.91 9.02
C THR A 257 12.42 -1.50 10.24
N ASP A 258 11.65 -1.78 11.27
CA ASP A 258 12.22 -2.11 12.59
C ASP A 258 11.95 -3.56 12.97
N TRP A 259 10.69 -4.02 12.85
CA TRP A 259 10.33 -5.32 13.39
C TRP A 259 10.73 -6.49 12.51
N PHE A 260 10.23 -6.58 11.26
CA PHE A 260 10.53 -7.71 10.37
C PHE A 260 12.03 -7.91 10.11
N PRO A 261 12.86 -6.85 9.91
CA PRO A 261 14.30 -7.02 9.75
C PRO A 261 15.03 -7.55 10.99
N SER A 262 14.44 -7.34 12.17
CA SER A 262 15.05 -7.69 13.46
C SER A 262 14.51 -9.01 14.05
N ASN A 263 13.57 -9.66 13.36
CA ASN A 263 12.88 -10.84 13.87
C ASN A 263 12.88 -12.00 12.86
N PRO A 264 12.81 -13.26 13.30
CA PRO A 264 12.81 -14.42 12.42
C PRO A 264 11.44 -14.70 11.78
N TRP A 265 10.48 -13.80 11.95
CA TRP A 265 9.12 -13.94 11.45
C TRP A 265 8.99 -13.39 10.03
N ARG A 266 8.15 -14.03 9.22
CA ARG A 266 7.78 -13.62 7.86
C ARG A 266 6.28 -13.47 7.75
N LEU A 267 5.81 -12.61 6.85
CA LEU A 267 4.39 -12.54 6.53
C LEU A 267 3.93 -13.82 5.88
N ARG A 268 2.85 -14.38 6.41
CA ARG A 268 2.08 -15.49 5.83
C ARG A 268 0.95 -14.90 4.98
N GLN A 269 0.51 -15.64 3.96
CA GLN A 269 -0.68 -15.25 3.22
C GLN A 269 -1.92 -15.21 4.12
N GLY A 270 -2.74 -14.18 3.98
CA GLY A 270 -3.95 -13.96 4.76
C GLY A 270 -4.29 -12.47 4.88
N PRO A 271 -5.46 -12.15 5.43
CA PRO A 271 -5.88 -10.78 5.59
C PRO A 271 -5.07 -10.05 6.67
N SER A 272 -4.90 -8.74 6.53
CA SER A 272 -4.51 -7.87 7.63
C SER A 272 -5.76 -7.42 8.39
N ILE A 273 -5.66 -7.36 9.72
CA ILE A 273 -6.77 -6.94 10.57
C ILE A 273 -6.33 -5.71 11.35
N LEU A 274 -7.11 -4.64 11.27
CA LEU A 274 -6.95 -3.46 12.09
C LEU A 274 -8.13 -3.38 13.06
N ARG A 275 -7.81 -3.33 14.35
CA ARG A 275 -8.75 -3.15 15.43
C ARG A 275 -8.53 -1.79 16.07
N TYR A 276 -9.53 -0.92 16.03
CA TYR A 276 -9.50 0.31 16.81
C TYR A 276 -10.01 0.04 18.23
N LEU A 277 -9.21 0.40 19.22
CA LEU A 277 -9.58 0.40 20.63
C LEU A 277 -10.23 1.73 20.99
N GLU A 278 -9.71 2.81 20.41
CA GLU A 278 -10.28 4.15 20.48
C GLU A 278 -10.05 4.84 19.14
N LEU A 279 -11.04 5.60 18.67
CA LEU A 279 -10.95 6.38 17.44
C LEU A 279 -11.74 7.67 17.58
N THR A 280 -11.05 8.79 17.37
CA THR A 280 -11.61 10.14 17.24
C THR A 280 -11.14 10.78 15.95
N GLU A 281 -11.56 12.00 15.66
CA GLU A 281 -11.08 12.73 14.47
C GLU A 281 -9.56 12.97 14.46
N THR A 282 -8.96 13.11 15.64
CA THR A 282 -7.54 13.51 15.77
C THR A 282 -6.66 12.50 16.48
N TYR A 283 -7.24 11.41 17.02
CA TYR A 283 -6.51 10.42 17.80
C TYR A 283 -7.03 9.01 17.52
N ALA A 284 -6.12 8.05 17.48
CA ALA A 284 -6.46 6.63 17.45
C ALA A 284 -5.58 5.83 18.41
N SER A 285 -6.19 4.82 19.05
CA SER A 285 -5.50 3.70 19.67
C SER A 285 -5.93 2.43 18.95
N CYS A 286 -4.99 1.66 18.45
CA CYS A 286 -5.29 0.54 17.56
C CYS A 286 -4.30 -0.62 17.70
N GLU A 287 -4.72 -1.77 17.23
CA GLU A 287 -3.91 -2.96 17.04
C GLU A 287 -3.93 -3.35 15.57
N LEU A 288 -2.75 -3.53 15.01
CA LEU A 288 -2.56 -4.10 13.67
C LEU A 288 -2.15 -5.56 13.82
N TRP A 289 -2.97 -6.46 13.29
CA TRP A 289 -2.75 -7.90 13.31
C TRP A 289 -2.28 -8.36 11.94
N LEU A 290 -1.08 -8.92 11.87
CA LEU A 290 -0.50 -9.44 10.64
C LEU A 290 -0.28 -10.95 10.78
N PRO A 291 -0.73 -11.78 9.82
CA PRO A 291 -0.46 -13.20 9.84
C PRO A 291 1.01 -13.46 9.59
N VAL A 292 1.66 -14.26 10.45
CA VAL A 292 3.10 -14.53 10.38
C VAL A 292 3.41 -16.03 10.49
N GLU A 293 4.58 -16.40 9.97
CA GLU A 293 5.19 -17.72 10.12
C GLU A 293 6.69 -17.59 10.36
N ARG A 294 7.32 -18.65 10.87
CA ARG A 294 8.78 -18.72 11.07
C ARG A 294 9.51 -19.26 9.87
#